data_59f382cb6e0d52b8f20d38b067c70f9a
#
_entry.id   59f382cb6e0d52b8f20d38b067c70f9a
#
_cell.length_a   1.000
_cell.length_b   1.000
_cell.length_c   1.000
_cell.angle_alpha   90.00
_cell.angle_beta   90.00
_cell.angle_gamma   90.00
#
_symmetry.space_group_name_H-M   'P 1'
#
loop_
_entity.id
_entity.type
_entity.pdbx_description
1 polymer ?
#
loop_
_entity_poly.entity_id
_entity_poly.type
_entity_poly.pdbx_seq_one_letter_code
_entity_poly.pdbx_strand_id
1 'polypeptide(L)'
;PHRERFENKDYKLTEDVMKKAGDLGFLSVAVPTEYGGMGMGFVSTMLVCETISGAVGSLSTAFGAHTGIGTMPIVLYGNDEQKKKYVPKLASGEMFGSYCLTEPTAGSDANSGKTKAVLSEDGKFYNITGQKMWISNAGFAKLFIVFARIENDKNITGFIVPNEPENGITLGEEEKKLGIHSSSTRQVFFNETKVPVENMLSERGSGFKIAMNSLNVGRIKLAVACLDAMKRVTTAAVQYANERVQFKTNIIDFEAIKEKLAQMATETYVGESATYRAAKDIEDRIKIRH
;
A
#
# COMPACT_ATOMS: atom_id res chain seq x y z
N PRO A 1 -20.89 -10.13 -0.93
CA PRO A 1 -21.94 -10.01 0.12
C PRO A 1 -21.83 -8.72 0.94
N HIS A 2 -20.63 -8.14 1.15
CA HIS A 2 -20.39 -7.01 2.05
C HIS A 2 -20.12 -5.67 1.35
N ARG A 3 -20.41 -5.56 0.04
CA ARG A 3 -20.07 -4.36 -0.76
C ARG A 3 -20.64 -3.07 -0.16
N GLU A 4 -21.90 -3.08 0.24
CA GLU A 4 -22.58 -1.91 0.85
C GLU A 4 -21.91 -1.47 2.15
N ARG A 5 -21.49 -2.40 3.00
CA ARG A 5 -20.77 -2.08 4.25
C ARG A 5 -19.42 -1.41 3.96
N PHE A 6 -18.68 -1.88 2.95
CA PHE A 6 -17.43 -1.25 2.53
C PHE A 6 -17.65 0.17 2.00
N GLU A 7 -18.68 0.37 1.18
CA GLU A 7 -19.02 1.71 0.66
C GLU A 7 -19.50 2.66 1.77
N ASN A 8 -20.11 2.14 2.84
CA ASN A 8 -20.52 2.88 4.03
C ASN A 8 -19.38 3.05 5.06
N LYS A 9 -18.13 2.83 4.66
CA LYS A 9 -16.94 3.07 5.50
C LYS A 9 -16.87 2.21 6.76
N ASP A 10 -17.33 0.97 6.70
CA ASP A 10 -17.16 0.03 7.82
C ASP A 10 -15.68 -0.41 7.92
N TYR A 11 -14.88 0.42 8.58
CA TYR A 11 -13.45 0.17 8.74
C TYR A 11 -13.14 -1.03 9.64
N LYS A 12 -14.07 -1.38 10.54
CA LYS A 12 -13.94 -2.61 11.32
C LYS A 12 -14.01 -3.84 10.44
N LEU A 13 -14.92 -3.85 9.47
CA LEU A 13 -14.98 -4.92 8.46
C LEU A 13 -13.69 -4.98 7.64
N THR A 14 -13.13 -3.83 7.26
CA THR A 14 -11.84 -3.77 6.55
C THR A 14 -10.72 -4.41 7.38
N GLU A 15 -10.60 -4.03 8.64
CA GLU A 15 -9.62 -4.60 9.56
C GLU A 15 -9.78 -6.11 9.73
N ASP A 16 -11.02 -6.59 9.92
CA ASP A 16 -11.33 -8.00 10.09
C ASP A 16 -11.00 -8.84 8.84
N VAL A 17 -11.28 -8.31 7.64
CA VAL A 17 -10.93 -8.98 6.38
C VAL A 17 -9.41 -8.96 6.15
N MET A 18 -8.73 -7.87 6.48
CA MET A 18 -7.27 -7.80 6.43
C MET A 18 -6.63 -8.81 7.38
N LYS A 19 -7.18 -8.98 8.59
CA LYS A 19 -6.70 -9.98 9.55
C LYS A 19 -6.88 -11.40 9.02
N LYS A 20 -8.04 -11.72 8.44
CA LYS A 20 -8.26 -13.00 7.75
C LYS A 20 -7.29 -13.23 6.58
N ALA A 21 -6.94 -12.18 5.85
CA ALA A 21 -5.92 -12.27 4.81
C ALA A 21 -4.53 -12.60 5.41
N GLY A 22 -4.23 -12.10 6.61
CA GLY A 22 -3.05 -12.50 7.38
C GLY A 22 -3.07 -13.97 7.79
N ASP A 23 -4.18 -14.44 8.36
CA ASP A 23 -4.37 -15.85 8.76
C ASP A 23 -4.17 -16.83 7.57
N LEU A 24 -4.52 -16.39 6.36
CA LEU A 24 -4.33 -17.13 5.10
C LEU A 24 -2.94 -16.93 4.47
N GLY A 25 -2.07 -16.12 5.07
CA GLY A 25 -0.73 -15.83 4.60
C GLY A 25 -0.64 -14.78 3.49
N PHE A 26 -1.74 -14.19 3.03
CA PHE A 26 -1.73 -13.23 1.92
C PHE A 26 -1.00 -11.92 2.24
N LEU A 27 -0.89 -11.55 3.52
CA LEU A 27 -0.11 -10.37 3.92
C LEU A 27 1.41 -10.62 3.89
N SER A 28 1.83 -11.89 3.87
CA SER A 28 3.20 -12.31 4.08
C SER A 28 3.88 -12.91 2.83
N VAL A 29 3.23 -12.85 1.66
CA VAL A 29 3.69 -13.51 0.42
C VAL A 29 5.15 -13.17 0.07
N ALA A 30 5.52 -11.89 0.11
CA ALA A 30 6.87 -11.40 -0.20
C ALA A 30 7.80 -11.31 1.03
N VAL A 31 7.29 -11.62 2.22
CA VAL A 31 8.10 -11.57 3.45
C VAL A 31 8.98 -12.83 3.52
N PRO A 32 10.28 -12.70 3.89
CA PRO A 32 11.16 -13.85 4.05
C PRO A 32 10.65 -14.84 5.10
N THR A 33 10.92 -16.13 4.90
CA THR A 33 10.44 -17.22 5.79
C THR A 33 10.99 -17.10 7.21
N GLU A 34 12.20 -16.58 7.37
CA GLU A 34 12.84 -16.34 8.67
C GLU A 34 12.09 -15.32 9.55
N TYR A 35 11.23 -14.50 8.95
CA TYR A 35 10.35 -13.54 9.64
C TYR A 35 8.87 -13.95 9.59
N GLY A 36 8.58 -15.24 9.35
CA GLY A 36 7.21 -15.77 9.34
C GLY A 36 6.46 -15.55 8.04
N GLY A 37 7.14 -15.19 6.97
CA GLY A 37 6.56 -15.01 5.64
C GLY A 37 6.54 -16.28 4.79
N MET A 38 5.95 -16.17 3.59
CA MET A 38 5.94 -17.27 2.61
C MET A 38 7.23 -17.33 1.76
N GLY A 39 8.04 -16.28 1.74
CA GLY A 39 9.27 -16.21 0.94
C GLY A 39 9.03 -16.34 -0.58
N MET A 40 7.82 -16.01 -1.05
CA MET A 40 7.47 -16.15 -2.46
C MET A 40 7.97 -14.96 -3.29
N GLY A 41 8.13 -15.18 -4.60
CA GLY A 41 8.63 -14.17 -5.51
C GLY A 41 7.66 -13.03 -5.78
N PHE A 42 8.17 -12.04 -6.51
CA PHE A 42 7.42 -10.82 -6.83
C PHE A 42 6.21 -11.11 -7.73
N VAL A 43 6.30 -12.07 -8.65
CA VAL A 43 5.19 -12.51 -9.51
C VAL A 43 4.02 -13.06 -8.69
N SER A 44 4.30 -13.89 -7.67
CA SER A 44 3.26 -14.41 -6.76
C SER A 44 2.58 -13.30 -5.98
N THR A 45 3.35 -12.31 -5.53
CA THR A 45 2.80 -11.11 -4.87
C THR A 45 1.86 -10.34 -5.78
N MET A 46 2.18 -10.22 -7.07
CA MET A 46 1.30 -9.56 -8.05
C MET A 46 0.00 -10.35 -8.24
N LEU A 47 0.06 -11.67 -8.34
CA LEU A 47 -1.14 -12.51 -8.50
C LEU A 47 -2.13 -12.34 -7.32
N VAL A 48 -1.60 -12.31 -6.09
CA VAL A 48 -2.43 -12.04 -4.91
C VAL A 48 -3.03 -10.63 -4.95
N CYS A 49 -2.25 -9.61 -5.34
CA CYS A 49 -2.75 -8.25 -5.48
C CYS A 49 -3.86 -8.15 -6.54
N GLU A 50 -3.73 -8.80 -7.69
CA GLU A 50 -4.76 -8.86 -8.74
C GLU A 50 -6.07 -9.43 -8.19
N THR A 51 -5.99 -10.60 -7.58
CA THR A 51 -7.15 -11.33 -7.07
C THR A 51 -7.90 -10.54 -5.99
N ILE A 52 -7.18 -9.94 -5.03
CA ILE A 52 -7.80 -9.13 -3.98
C ILE A 52 -8.43 -7.87 -4.54
N SER A 53 -7.78 -7.23 -5.51
CA SER A 53 -8.29 -6.01 -6.14
C SER A 53 -9.57 -6.26 -6.91
N GLY A 54 -9.66 -7.38 -7.61
CA GLY A 54 -10.85 -7.77 -8.32
C GLY A 54 -12.04 -8.12 -7.41
N ALA A 55 -11.76 -8.63 -6.22
CA ALA A 55 -12.82 -8.95 -5.26
C ALA A 55 -13.47 -7.69 -4.68
N VAL A 56 -12.67 -6.74 -4.17
CA VAL A 56 -13.12 -5.45 -3.62
C VAL A 56 -12.07 -4.38 -3.89
N GLY A 57 -12.29 -3.54 -4.90
CA GLY A 57 -11.31 -2.53 -5.32
C GLY A 57 -10.87 -1.56 -4.21
N SER A 58 -11.79 -1.13 -3.33
CA SER A 58 -11.42 -0.23 -2.25
C SER A 58 -10.64 -0.92 -1.12
N LEU A 59 -10.86 -2.21 -0.87
CA LEU A 59 -10.05 -3.01 0.06
C LEU A 59 -8.61 -3.18 -0.45
N SER A 60 -8.42 -3.25 -1.78
CA SER A 60 -7.10 -3.43 -2.37
C SER A 60 -6.12 -2.31 -2.00
N THR A 61 -6.63 -1.10 -1.79
CA THR A 61 -5.81 0.03 -1.33
C THR A 61 -5.29 -0.18 0.09
N ALA A 62 -6.15 -0.64 1.01
CA ALA A 62 -5.74 -0.95 2.38
C ALA A 62 -4.71 -2.09 2.39
N PHE A 63 -4.97 -3.16 1.61
CA PHE A 63 -4.07 -4.28 1.45
C PHE A 63 -2.72 -3.87 0.84
N GLY A 64 -2.75 -3.12 -0.27
CA GLY A 64 -1.55 -2.66 -0.97
C GLY A 64 -0.71 -1.69 -0.15
N ALA A 65 -1.36 -0.79 0.61
CA ALA A 65 -0.67 0.13 1.50
C ALA A 65 0.06 -0.63 2.62
N HIS A 66 -0.60 -1.60 3.25
CA HIS A 66 0.02 -2.42 4.29
C HIS A 66 1.15 -3.29 3.74
N THR A 67 0.88 -4.17 2.76
CA THR A 67 1.85 -5.14 2.23
C THR A 67 2.97 -4.52 1.40
N GLY A 68 2.76 -3.30 0.90
CA GLY A 68 3.74 -2.56 0.10
C GLY A 68 4.52 -1.56 0.95
N ILE A 69 3.93 -0.40 1.13
CA ILE A 69 4.63 0.75 1.71
C ILE A 69 4.64 0.76 3.25
N GLY A 70 3.77 0.01 3.91
CA GLY A 70 3.75 -0.15 5.38
C GLY A 70 4.73 -1.22 5.89
N THR A 71 4.96 -2.29 5.14
CA THR A 71 5.78 -3.45 5.56
C THR A 71 7.14 -3.49 4.87
N MET A 72 7.18 -3.34 3.54
CA MET A 72 8.42 -3.52 2.78
C MET A 72 9.56 -2.58 3.14
N PRO A 73 9.35 -1.33 3.58
CA PRO A 73 10.47 -0.50 4.04
C PRO A 73 11.27 -1.14 5.16
N ILE A 74 10.61 -1.84 6.11
CA ILE A 74 11.30 -2.53 7.19
C ILE A 74 12.00 -3.80 6.65
N VAL A 75 11.33 -4.56 5.79
CA VAL A 75 11.92 -5.77 5.18
C VAL A 75 13.19 -5.46 4.40
N LEU A 76 13.19 -4.35 3.64
CA LEU A 76 14.29 -4.00 2.73
C LEU A 76 15.40 -3.17 3.39
N TYR A 77 15.07 -2.35 4.39
CA TYR A 77 16.01 -1.36 4.94
C TYR A 77 16.17 -1.44 6.45
N GLY A 78 15.36 -2.23 7.14
CA GLY A 78 15.51 -2.48 8.57
C GLY A 78 16.76 -3.31 8.87
N ASN A 79 17.35 -3.09 10.04
CA ASN A 79 18.34 -4.00 10.60
C ASN A 79 17.66 -5.28 11.15
N ASP A 80 18.45 -6.27 11.55
CA ASP A 80 17.92 -7.56 12.01
C ASP A 80 16.99 -7.44 13.21
N GLU A 81 17.30 -6.55 14.16
CA GLU A 81 16.48 -6.34 15.35
C GLU A 81 15.13 -5.71 14.99
N GLN A 82 15.13 -4.72 14.10
CA GLN A 82 13.91 -4.10 13.61
C GLN A 82 13.05 -5.12 12.85
N LYS A 83 13.66 -5.92 11.98
CA LYS A 83 12.95 -6.98 11.23
C LYS A 83 12.33 -8.00 12.17
N LYS A 84 13.10 -8.56 13.11
CA LYS A 84 12.61 -9.52 14.10
C LYS A 84 11.48 -8.97 14.96
N LYS A 85 11.55 -7.69 15.33
CA LYS A 85 10.56 -7.03 16.20
C LYS A 85 9.24 -6.77 15.49
N TYR A 86 9.26 -6.31 14.25
CA TYR A 86 8.09 -5.75 13.57
C TYR A 86 7.54 -6.64 12.45
N VAL A 87 8.40 -7.27 11.65
CA VAL A 87 7.96 -7.98 10.43
C VAL A 87 7.02 -9.15 10.71
N PRO A 88 7.25 -10.02 11.72
CA PRO A 88 6.32 -11.11 12.01
C PRO A 88 4.90 -10.65 12.34
N LYS A 89 4.77 -9.54 13.07
CA LYS A 89 3.47 -8.97 13.44
C LYS A 89 2.74 -8.33 12.26
N LEU A 90 3.50 -7.72 11.34
CA LEU A 90 2.96 -7.19 10.09
C LEU A 90 2.56 -8.31 9.13
N ALA A 91 3.34 -9.37 9.05
CA ALA A 91 3.10 -10.54 8.21
C ALA A 91 1.84 -11.32 8.62
N SER A 92 1.61 -11.45 9.93
CA SER A 92 0.44 -12.16 10.48
C SER A 92 -0.85 -11.33 10.48
N GLY A 93 -0.77 -10.00 10.33
CA GLY A 93 -1.91 -9.10 10.52
C GLY A 93 -2.25 -8.82 11.99
N GLU A 94 -1.38 -9.18 12.95
CA GLU A 94 -1.46 -8.72 14.34
C GLU A 94 -1.31 -7.19 14.41
N MET A 95 -0.52 -6.64 13.51
CA MET A 95 -0.26 -5.21 13.38
C MET A 95 -0.39 -4.78 11.92
N PHE A 96 -1.00 -3.62 11.68
CA PHE A 96 -1.04 -3.00 10.35
C PHE A 96 -0.13 -1.80 10.28
N GLY A 97 0.53 -1.65 9.12
CA GLY A 97 1.42 -0.55 8.83
C GLY A 97 0.81 0.52 7.94
N SER A 98 1.22 1.76 8.17
CA SER A 98 0.92 2.92 7.32
C SER A 98 2.20 3.64 6.92
N TYR A 99 2.07 4.53 5.93
CA TYR A 99 3.19 5.21 5.31
C TYR A 99 2.98 6.73 5.35
N CYS A 100 3.75 7.41 6.17
CA CYS A 100 3.62 8.81 6.49
C CYS A 100 4.68 9.66 5.76
N LEU A 101 4.50 9.87 4.45
CA LEU A 101 5.38 10.71 3.63
C LEU A 101 4.76 12.09 3.37
N THR A 102 3.56 12.12 2.77
CA THR A 102 2.91 13.33 2.28
C THR A 102 2.57 14.31 3.39
N GLU A 103 2.84 15.59 3.15
CA GLU A 103 2.50 16.72 4.02
C GLU A 103 1.66 17.75 3.29
N PRO A 104 0.98 18.67 4.00
CA PRO A 104 0.14 19.69 3.36
C PRO A 104 0.86 20.52 2.29
N THR A 105 2.16 20.71 2.44
CA THR A 105 2.99 21.51 1.52
C THR A 105 4.00 20.69 0.72
N ALA A 106 4.03 19.36 0.88
CA ALA A 106 5.01 18.46 0.26
C ALA A 106 4.33 17.18 -0.26
N GLY A 107 3.80 17.25 -1.47
CA GLY A 107 3.26 16.11 -2.21
C GLY A 107 4.28 15.60 -3.24
N SER A 108 4.28 16.16 -4.45
CA SER A 108 5.21 15.77 -5.52
C SER A 108 6.66 16.02 -5.16
N ASP A 109 6.95 17.14 -4.49
CA ASP A 109 8.26 17.44 -3.90
C ASP A 109 8.37 16.84 -2.49
N ALA A 110 8.40 15.52 -2.42
CA ALA A 110 8.36 14.78 -1.16
C ALA A 110 9.57 15.05 -0.24
N ASN A 111 10.73 15.43 -0.80
CA ASN A 111 11.90 15.77 0.00
C ASN A 111 11.81 17.15 0.65
N SER A 112 10.81 17.98 0.32
CA SER A 112 10.60 19.30 0.94
C SER A 112 9.76 19.26 2.22
N GLY A 113 9.40 18.07 2.71
CA GLY A 113 8.63 17.90 3.94
C GLY A 113 9.21 18.65 5.14
N LYS A 114 8.32 19.21 5.96
CA LYS A 114 8.65 20.07 7.12
C LYS A 114 8.58 19.34 8.46
N THR A 115 8.09 18.10 8.51
CA THR A 115 8.13 17.28 9.72
C THR A 115 9.56 17.14 10.18
N LYS A 116 9.82 17.49 11.45
CA LYS A 116 11.16 17.53 12.06
C LYS A 116 11.35 16.39 13.04
N ALA A 117 12.59 15.95 13.15
CA ALA A 117 13.06 15.05 14.18
C ALA A 117 14.25 15.71 14.90
N VAL A 118 14.15 15.89 16.20
CA VAL A 118 15.19 16.51 17.02
C VAL A 118 15.70 15.47 18.00
N LEU A 119 17.02 15.27 18.03
CA LEU A 119 17.64 14.34 18.97
C LEU A 119 17.48 14.87 20.40
N SER A 120 17.06 14.01 21.34
CA SER A 120 16.99 14.36 22.76
C SER A 120 18.38 14.64 23.35
N GLU A 121 18.44 15.39 24.44
CA GLU A 121 19.70 15.75 25.10
C GLU A 121 20.51 14.53 25.57
N ASP A 122 19.82 13.46 25.98
CA ASP A 122 20.43 12.18 26.38
C ASP A 122 20.82 11.27 25.21
N GLY A 123 20.50 11.68 23.97
CA GLY A 123 20.83 10.94 22.74
C GLY A 123 20.04 9.65 22.53
N LYS A 124 18.97 9.38 23.30
CA LYS A 124 18.24 8.11 23.26
C LYS A 124 17.01 8.13 22.36
N PHE A 125 16.47 9.30 22.07
CA PHE A 125 15.23 9.46 21.33
C PHE A 125 15.32 10.57 20.30
N TYR A 126 14.56 10.44 19.23
CA TYR A 126 14.17 11.55 18.38
C TYR A 126 12.78 12.04 18.78
N ASN A 127 12.61 13.32 19.00
CA ASN A 127 11.31 13.96 19.18
C ASN A 127 10.80 14.39 17.80
N ILE A 128 9.74 13.74 17.31
CA ILE A 128 9.17 14.04 16.00
C ILE A 128 8.00 15.00 16.17
N THR A 129 8.02 16.12 15.41
CA THR A 129 6.95 17.10 15.37
C THR A 129 6.60 17.44 13.93
N GLY A 130 5.31 17.36 13.59
CA GLY A 130 4.81 17.68 12.25
C GLY A 130 3.46 17.07 11.96
N GLN A 131 3.05 17.22 10.70
CA GLN A 131 1.74 16.78 10.21
C GLN A 131 1.91 16.00 8.92
N LYS A 132 1.24 14.87 8.84
CA LYS A 132 1.11 14.07 7.61
C LYS A 132 -0.35 14.03 7.18
N MET A 133 -0.58 13.96 5.85
CA MET A 133 -1.94 13.94 5.35
C MET A 133 -2.15 12.84 4.31
N TRP A 134 -3.42 12.45 4.19
CA TRP A 134 -3.87 11.38 3.29
C TRP A 134 -3.22 10.02 3.57
N ILE A 135 -3.09 9.69 4.86
CA ILE A 135 -2.41 8.48 5.30
C ILE A 135 -3.37 7.31 5.29
N SER A 136 -3.16 6.40 4.34
CA SER A 136 -3.92 5.16 4.23
C SER A 136 -3.70 4.26 5.44
N ASN A 137 -4.76 3.59 5.88
CA ASN A 137 -4.81 2.71 7.05
C ASN A 137 -4.61 3.42 8.41
N ALA A 138 -4.44 4.73 8.46
CA ALA A 138 -4.13 5.44 9.70
C ALA A 138 -5.17 5.21 10.81
N GLY A 139 -6.44 4.96 10.46
CA GLY A 139 -7.52 4.74 11.43
C GLY A 139 -7.39 3.45 12.25
N PHE A 140 -6.65 2.45 11.77
CA PHE A 140 -6.44 1.18 12.45
C PHE A 140 -4.98 0.71 12.48
N ALA A 141 -4.06 1.42 11.82
CA ALA A 141 -2.63 1.07 11.83
C ALA A 141 -2.02 1.22 13.23
N LYS A 142 -1.19 0.25 13.60
CA LYS A 142 -0.41 0.24 14.85
C LYS A 142 1.05 0.64 14.63
N LEU A 143 1.45 0.85 13.37
CA LEU A 143 2.80 1.21 13.00
C LEU A 143 2.79 2.21 11.86
N PHE A 144 3.59 3.26 11.99
CA PHE A 144 3.83 4.25 10.95
C PHE A 144 5.28 4.21 10.47
N ILE A 145 5.48 4.17 9.15
CA ILE A 145 6.76 4.50 8.53
C ILE A 145 6.75 6.01 8.29
N VAL A 146 7.47 6.75 9.11
CA VAL A 146 7.45 8.21 9.13
C VAL A 146 8.72 8.77 8.51
N PHE A 147 8.56 9.73 7.61
CA PHE A 147 9.70 10.47 7.04
C PHE A 147 9.75 11.86 7.66
N ALA A 148 10.86 12.17 8.30
CA ALA A 148 11.10 13.44 8.96
C ALA A 148 12.52 13.94 8.67
N ARG A 149 12.72 15.23 8.82
CA ARG A 149 14.04 15.87 8.65
C ARG A 149 14.72 15.97 10.00
N ILE A 150 15.90 15.38 10.13
CA ILE A 150 16.72 15.56 11.33
C ILE A 150 17.36 16.94 11.26
N GLU A 151 17.02 17.79 12.22
CA GLU A 151 17.57 19.15 12.32
C GLU A 151 17.51 19.93 10.99
N ASN A 152 18.66 20.29 10.43
CA ASN A 152 18.80 21.03 9.19
C ASN A 152 19.33 20.17 8.02
N ASP A 153 19.18 18.84 8.10
CA ASP A 153 19.64 17.95 7.03
C ASP A 153 19.02 18.29 5.68
N LYS A 154 19.78 18.10 4.62
CA LYS A 154 19.29 18.27 3.25
C LYS A 154 18.17 17.29 2.88
N ASN A 155 18.29 16.06 3.35
CA ASN A 155 17.38 14.97 3.03
C ASN A 155 16.57 14.52 4.26
N ILE A 156 15.39 13.98 4.00
CA ILE A 156 14.57 13.33 5.03
C ILE A 156 15.16 11.99 5.44
N THR A 157 14.84 11.56 6.66
CA THR A 157 15.21 10.26 7.26
C THR A 157 13.94 9.46 7.53
N GLY A 158 14.00 8.14 7.42
CA GLY A 158 12.90 7.23 7.73
C GLY A 158 12.94 6.78 9.20
N PHE A 159 11.76 6.63 9.80
CA PHE A 159 11.60 6.16 11.18
C PHE A 159 10.47 5.13 11.27
N ILE A 160 10.64 4.13 12.13
CA ILE A 160 9.60 3.17 12.51
C ILE A 160 8.95 3.70 13.79
N VAL A 161 7.70 4.12 13.69
CA VAL A 161 6.98 4.79 14.80
C VAL A 161 5.75 3.98 15.18
N PRO A 162 5.74 3.30 16.35
CA PRO A 162 4.53 2.70 16.90
C PRO A 162 3.44 3.76 17.12
N ASN A 163 2.19 3.41 16.78
CA ASN A 163 1.05 4.29 17.00
C ASN A 163 0.58 4.17 18.45
N GLU A 164 1.14 4.99 19.29
CA GLU A 164 0.84 5.09 20.73
C GLU A 164 0.28 6.49 21.00
N PRO A 165 -1.06 6.64 21.17
CA PRO A 165 -1.69 7.95 21.35
C PRO A 165 -1.13 8.74 22.55
N GLU A 166 -0.74 8.05 23.62
CA GLU A 166 -0.10 8.63 24.81
C GLU A 166 1.26 9.24 24.49
N ASN A 167 1.87 8.89 23.38
CA ASN A 167 3.15 9.42 22.90
C ASN A 167 2.99 10.61 21.94
N GLY A 168 1.91 11.40 22.07
CA GLY A 168 1.71 12.64 21.33
C GLY A 168 1.27 12.44 19.86
N ILE A 169 0.77 11.24 19.50
CA ILE A 169 0.21 10.97 18.18
C ILE A 169 -1.30 11.19 18.21
N THR A 170 -1.80 12.04 17.30
CA THR A 170 -3.24 12.23 17.12
C THR A 170 -3.64 12.07 15.66
N LEU A 171 -4.85 11.57 15.45
CA LEU A 171 -5.40 11.34 14.11
C LEU A 171 -6.51 12.35 13.83
N GLY A 172 -6.52 12.89 12.62
CA GLY A 172 -7.63 13.67 12.10
C GLY A 172 -8.86 12.81 11.80
N GLU A 173 -9.92 13.44 11.34
CA GLU A 173 -11.10 12.73 10.86
C GLU A 173 -10.83 11.97 9.57
N GLU A 174 -11.74 11.05 9.22
CA GLU A 174 -11.68 10.35 7.94
C GLU A 174 -11.94 11.31 6.78
N GLU A 175 -11.08 11.24 5.78
CA GLU A 175 -11.18 12.07 4.58
C GLU A 175 -12.47 11.78 3.79
N LYS A 176 -13.07 12.85 3.26
CA LYS A 176 -14.23 12.76 2.37
C LYS A 176 -13.74 12.51 0.94
N LYS A 177 -13.70 11.25 0.54
CA LYS A 177 -13.20 10.82 -0.78
C LYS A 177 -14.33 10.54 -1.76
N LEU A 178 -14.05 10.67 -3.06
CA LEU A 178 -14.99 10.31 -4.13
C LEU A 178 -15.15 8.79 -4.30
N GLY A 179 -14.18 8.00 -3.85
CA GLY A 179 -14.19 6.55 -3.92
C GLY A 179 -13.18 5.94 -2.97
N ILE A 180 -12.96 4.62 -3.07
CA ILE A 180 -12.04 3.86 -2.20
C ILE A 180 -12.45 3.99 -0.73
N HIS A 181 -13.74 3.85 -0.47
CA HIS A 181 -14.35 4.17 0.82
C HIS A 181 -13.93 3.22 1.94
N SER A 182 -13.63 1.96 1.64
CA SER A 182 -13.19 1.00 2.67
C SER A 182 -11.73 1.16 3.11
N SER A 183 -10.95 2.03 2.44
CA SER A 183 -9.61 2.38 2.91
C SER A 183 -9.68 3.59 3.84
N SER A 184 -9.43 3.40 5.13
CA SER A 184 -9.27 4.52 6.07
C SER A 184 -8.17 5.45 5.58
N THR A 185 -8.44 6.75 5.58
CA THR A 185 -7.49 7.77 5.14
C THR A 185 -7.62 8.97 6.04
N ARG A 186 -6.57 9.30 6.79
CA ARG A 186 -6.59 10.37 7.80
C ARG A 186 -5.34 11.22 7.74
N GLN A 187 -5.40 12.37 8.39
CA GLN A 187 -4.23 13.14 8.78
C GLN A 187 -3.63 12.52 10.05
N VAL A 188 -2.31 12.61 10.19
CA VAL A 188 -1.58 12.15 11.37
C VAL A 188 -0.74 13.30 11.88
N PHE A 189 -0.90 13.64 13.15
CA PHE A 189 -0.17 14.70 13.82
C PHE A 189 0.79 14.08 14.83
N PHE A 190 2.03 14.53 14.78
CA PHE A 190 3.08 14.19 15.73
C PHE A 190 3.39 15.41 16.55
N ASN A 191 3.28 15.30 17.89
CA ASN A 191 3.55 16.37 18.81
C ASN A 191 4.62 15.93 19.82
N GLU A 192 5.87 16.24 19.50
CA GLU A 192 7.04 15.80 20.27
C GLU A 192 7.06 14.28 20.51
N THR A 193 6.58 13.53 19.53
CA THR A 193 6.49 12.07 19.58
C THR A 193 7.87 11.47 19.75
N LYS A 194 8.09 10.79 20.87
CA LYS A 194 9.37 10.16 21.20
C LYS A 194 9.55 8.87 20.42
N VAL A 195 10.62 8.81 19.65
CA VAL A 195 10.98 7.64 18.84
C VAL A 195 12.39 7.22 19.23
N PRO A 196 12.59 6.00 19.76
CA PRO A 196 13.91 5.51 20.10
C PRO A 196 14.89 5.60 18.93
N VAL A 197 16.14 5.92 19.17
CA VAL A 197 17.16 6.07 18.10
C VAL A 197 17.33 4.78 17.30
N GLU A 198 17.15 3.62 17.92
CA GLU A 198 17.17 2.31 17.26
C GLU A 198 16.01 2.08 16.28
N ASN A 199 14.98 2.93 16.31
CA ASN A 199 13.86 2.91 15.35
C ASN A 199 14.12 3.81 14.13
N MET A 200 15.28 4.45 14.01
CA MET A 200 15.69 5.07 12.75
C MET A 200 15.88 3.98 11.68
N LEU A 201 15.19 4.12 10.57
CA LEU A 201 15.18 3.14 9.49
C LEU A 201 16.37 3.39 8.54
N SER A 202 17.35 2.48 8.53
CA SER A 202 18.58 2.64 7.76
C SER A 202 19.42 3.83 8.23
N GLU A 203 20.07 4.55 7.33
CA GLU A 203 21.00 5.63 7.63
C GLU A 203 20.30 7.00 7.66
N ARG A 204 20.84 7.94 8.45
CA ARG A 204 20.42 9.34 8.46
C ARG A 204 20.51 9.94 7.04
N GLY A 205 19.46 10.62 6.62
CA GLY A 205 19.37 11.22 5.29
C GLY A 205 19.02 10.26 4.14
N SER A 206 18.79 8.97 4.41
CA SER A 206 18.44 7.98 3.39
C SER A 206 16.93 7.90 3.08
N GLY A 207 16.10 8.66 3.81
CA GLY A 207 14.65 8.56 3.75
C GLY A 207 14.06 8.77 2.37
N PHE A 208 14.58 9.71 1.59
CA PHE A 208 14.09 9.94 0.23
C PHE A 208 14.34 8.73 -0.69
N LYS A 209 15.50 8.08 -0.60
CA LYS A 209 15.81 6.85 -1.35
C LYS A 209 14.85 5.72 -0.95
N ILE A 210 14.64 5.52 0.35
CA ILE A 210 13.69 4.53 0.87
C ILE A 210 12.28 4.82 0.35
N ALA A 211 11.84 6.07 0.44
CA ALA A 211 10.52 6.49 0.00
C ALA A 211 10.28 6.20 -1.48
N MET A 212 11.19 6.59 -2.35
CA MET A 212 11.03 6.40 -3.80
C MET A 212 11.08 4.94 -4.20
N ASN A 213 11.94 4.13 -3.60
CA ASN A 213 12.02 2.69 -3.89
C ASN A 213 10.73 1.97 -3.47
N SER A 214 10.17 2.30 -2.32
CA SER A 214 8.90 1.74 -1.86
C SER A 214 7.74 2.10 -2.80
N LEU A 215 7.70 3.34 -3.29
CA LEU A 215 6.68 3.80 -4.23
C LEU A 215 6.84 3.16 -5.63
N ASN A 216 8.05 2.83 -6.07
CA ASN A 216 8.27 2.13 -7.34
C ASN A 216 7.59 0.76 -7.36
N VAL A 217 7.68 0.00 -6.27
CA VAL A 217 6.93 -1.26 -6.09
C VAL A 217 5.42 -1.01 -6.09
N GLY A 218 4.97 0.05 -5.45
CA GLY A 218 3.56 0.45 -5.42
C GLY A 218 2.97 0.71 -6.80
N ARG A 219 3.73 1.33 -7.71
CA ARG A 219 3.25 1.65 -9.07
C ARG A 219 2.90 0.40 -9.87
N ILE A 220 3.70 -0.67 -9.80
CA ILE A 220 3.39 -1.93 -10.48
C ILE A 220 2.18 -2.61 -9.86
N LYS A 221 2.02 -2.56 -8.54
CA LYS A 221 0.83 -3.06 -7.86
C LYS A 221 -0.45 -2.36 -8.35
N LEU A 222 -0.40 -1.08 -8.69
CA LEU A 222 -1.55 -0.37 -9.27
C LEU A 222 -1.92 -0.90 -10.65
N ALA A 223 -0.94 -1.21 -11.50
CA ALA A 223 -1.21 -1.81 -12.81
C ALA A 223 -1.90 -3.17 -12.65
N VAL A 224 -1.36 -4.03 -11.79
CA VAL A 224 -1.94 -5.34 -11.47
C VAL A 224 -3.35 -5.21 -10.90
N ALA A 225 -3.60 -4.25 -10.02
CA ALA A 225 -4.90 -4.03 -9.40
C ALA A 225 -6.01 -3.71 -10.42
N CYS A 226 -5.67 -3.23 -11.62
CA CYS A 226 -6.63 -2.96 -12.68
C CYS A 226 -6.98 -4.20 -13.50
N LEU A 227 -6.13 -5.24 -13.55
CA LEU A 227 -6.26 -6.36 -14.50
C LEU A 227 -7.54 -7.18 -14.29
N ASP A 228 -7.84 -7.59 -13.05
CA ASP A 228 -9.05 -8.37 -12.77
C ASP A 228 -10.31 -7.54 -13.07
N ALA A 229 -10.31 -6.24 -12.81
CA ALA A 229 -11.40 -5.35 -13.17
C ALA A 229 -11.58 -5.29 -14.71
N MET A 230 -10.50 -5.19 -15.48
CA MET A 230 -10.55 -5.24 -16.95
C MET A 230 -11.14 -6.55 -17.45
N LYS A 231 -10.71 -7.70 -16.90
CA LYS A 231 -11.26 -9.02 -17.24
C LYS A 231 -12.75 -9.12 -16.94
N ARG A 232 -13.18 -8.70 -15.76
CA ARG A 232 -14.59 -8.75 -15.35
C ARG A 232 -15.47 -7.82 -16.18
N VAL A 233 -15.01 -6.59 -16.43
CA VAL A 233 -15.77 -5.64 -17.24
C VAL A 233 -15.91 -6.14 -18.67
N THR A 234 -14.85 -6.70 -19.27
CA THR A 234 -14.90 -7.31 -20.61
C THR A 234 -15.88 -8.47 -20.65
N THR A 235 -15.81 -9.38 -19.66
CA THR A 235 -16.75 -10.52 -19.57
C THR A 235 -18.19 -10.05 -19.44
N ALA A 236 -18.45 -9.09 -18.54
CA ALA A 236 -19.79 -8.56 -18.33
C ALA A 236 -20.33 -7.83 -19.59
N ALA A 237 -19.48 -7.09 -20.29
CA ALA A 237 -19.84 -6.42 -21.53
C ALA A 237 -20.22 -7.42 -22.64
N VAL A 238 -19.43 -8.48 -22.80
CA VAL A 238 -19.73 -9.58 -23.78
C VAL A 238 -21.04 -10.26 -23.41
N GLN A 239 -21.22 -10.60 -22.13
CA GLN A 239 -22.45 -11.25 -21.68
C GLN A 239 -23.67 -10.35 -21.91
N TYR A 240 -23.61 -9.09 -21.54
CA TYR A 240 -24.70 -8.13 -21.78
C TYR A 240 -24.99 -7.96 -23.28
N ALA A 241 -23.95 -7.88 -24.12
CA ALA A 241 -24.13 -7.72 -25.57
C ALA A 241 -24.79 -8.94 -26.23
N ASN A 242 -24.58 -10.14 -25.67
CA ASN A 242 -25.25 -11.36 -26.13
C ASN A 242 -26.73 -11.43 -25.70
N GLU A 243 -27.12 -10.78 -24.62
CA GLU A 243 -28.49 -10.85 -24.07
C GLU A 243 -29.35 -9.67 -24.53
N ARG A 244 -28.78 -8.50 -24.74
CA ARG A 244 -29.50 -7.27 -25.07
C ARG A 244 -29.93 -7.26 -26.52
N VAL A 245 -31.24 -7.14 -26.75
CA VAL A 245 -31.84 -7.04 -28.10
C VAL A 245 -32.25 -5.59 -28.40
N GLN A 246 -31.82 -5.05 -29.52
CA GLN A 246 -32.27 -3.80 -30.12
C GLN A 246 -32.45 -4.01 -31.64
N PHE A 247 -33.42 -3.33 -32.23
CA PHE A 247 -33.73 -3.50 -33.66
C PHE A 247 -33.93 -4.98 -34.09
N LYS A 248 -34.50 -5.79 -33.19
CA LYS A 248 -34.76 -7.24 -33.38
C LYS A 248 -33.48 -8.09 -33.49
N THR A 249 -32.33 -7.57 -33.06
CA THR A 249 -31.04 -8.23 -33.18
C THR A 249 -30.27 -8.06 -31.85
N ASN A 250 -29.51 -9.07 -31.46
CA ASN A 250 -28.62 -8.95 -30.29
C ASN A 250 -27.57 -7.92 -30.61
N ILE A 251 -27.28 -7.04 -29.65
CA ILE A 251 -26.36 -5.91 -29.93
C ILE A 251 -24.94 -6.37 -30.23
N ILE A 252 -24.55 -7.58 -29.84
CA ILE A 252 -23.23 -8.16 -30.19
C ILE A 252 -23.06 -8.30 -31.71
N ASP A 253 -24.14 -8.39 -32.49
CA ASP A 253 -24.07 -8.54 -33.93
C ASP A 253 -23.76 -7.23 -34.69
N PHE A 254 -23.86 -6.08 -33.99
CA PHE A 254 -23.48 -4.79 -34.58
C PHE A 254 -21.97 -4.61 -34.63
N GLU A 255 -21.43 -4.21 -35.78
CA GLU A 255 -19.99 -4.05 -36.01
C GLU A 255 -19.33 -3.09 -34.99
N ALA A 256 -19.97 -1.96 -34.64
CA ALA A 256 -19.47 -1.02 -33.66
C ALA A 256 -19.32 -1.63 -32.25
N ILE A 257 -20.19 -2.59 -31.91
CA ILE A 257 -20.10 -3.31 -30.62
C ILE A 257 -19.00 -4.36 -30.69
N LYS A 258 -18.91 -5.12 -31.79
CA LYS A 258 -17.81 -6.09 -31.97
C LYS A 258 -16.44 -5.43 -31.88
N GLU A 259 -16.26 -4.27 -32.51
CA GLU A 259 -15.02 -3.51 -32.49
C GLU A 259 -14.63 -3.13 -31.03
N LYS A 260 -15.57 -2.59 -30.26
CA LYS A 260 -15.33 -2.22 -28.86
C LYS A 260 -14.99 -3.43 -27.99
N LEU A 261 -15.68 -4.54 -28.13
CA LEU A 261 -15.40 -5.76 -27.38
C LEU A 261 -14.05 -6.37 -27.77
N ALA A 262 -13.68 -6.34 -29.06
CA ALA A 262 -12.38 -6.78 -29.53
C ALA A 262 -11.25 -5.88 -28.96
N GLN A 263 -11.46 -4.56 -28.94
CA GLN A 263 -10.52 -3.63 -28.32
C GLN A 263 -10.34 -3.92 -26.82
N MET A 264 -11.44 -4.07 -26.06
CA MET A 264 -11.38 -4.39 -24.63
C MET A 264 -10.62 -5.69 -24.37
N ALA A 265 -10.85 -6.74 -25.14
CA ALA A 265 -10.15 -8.01 -25.00
C ALA A 265 -8.65 -7.86 -25.32
N THR A 266 -8.31 -7.14 -26.39
CA THR A 266 -6.92 -6.90 -26.80
C THR A 266 -6.16 -6.08 -25.75
N GLU A 267 -6.73 -4.98 -25.27
CA GLU A 267 -6.12 -4.12 -24.25
C GLU A 267 -5.94 -4.87 -22.92
N THR A 268 -6.89 -5.72 -22.55
CA THR A 268 -6.77 -6.58 -21.36
C THR A 268 -5.60 -7.54 -21.50
N TYR A 269 -5.47 -8.22 -22.63
CA TYR A 269 -4.37 -9.15 -22.91
C TYR A 269 -3.01 -8.45 -22.92
N VAL A 270 -2.90 -7.31 -23.57
CA VAL A 270 -1.66 -6.52 -23.63
C VAL A 270 -1.28 -6.00 -22.25
N GLY A 271 -2.26 -5.47 -21.50
CA GLY A 271 -2.03 -4.97 -20.13
C GLY A 271 -1.54 -6.06 -19.19
N GLU A 272 -2.17 -7.25 -19.23
CA GLU A 272 -1.75 -8.41 -18.44
C GLU A 272 -0.34 -8.87 -18.82
N SER A 273 -0.07 -9.06 -20.11
CA SER A 273 1.22 -9.50 -20.63
C SER A 273 2.36 -8.55 -20.23
N ALA A 274 2.16 -7.24 -20.40
CA ALA A 274 3.14 -6.23 -20.05
C ALA A 274 3.42 -6.17 -18.54
N THR A 275 2.36 -6.26 -17.74
CA THR A 275 2.46 -6.15 -16.28
C THR A 275 3.17 -7.35 -15.67
N TYR A 276 2.80 -8.58 -16.05
CA TYR A 276 3.47 -9.79 -15.56
C TYR A 276 4.88 -9.96 -16.11
N ARG A 277 5.14 -9.49 -17.34
CA ARG A 277 6.51 -9.42 -17.85
C ARG A 277 7.38 -8.49 -17.01
N ALA A 278 6.90 -7.29 -16.71
CA ALA A 278 7.60 -6.34 -15.84
C ALA A 278 7.83 -6.91 -14.43
N ALA A 279 6.82 -7.61 -13.87
CA ALA A 279 6.95 -8.27 -12.59
C ALA A 279 8.04 -9.35 -12.59
N LYS A 280 8.11 -10.16 -13.65
CA LYS A 280 9.13 -11.18 -13.81
C LYS A 280 10.53 -10.58 -13.97
N ASP A 281 10.68 -9.53 -14.76
CA ASP A 281 11.96 -8.86 -14.94
C ASP A 281 12.48 -8.24 -13.63
N ILE A 282 11.59 -7.75 -12.76
CA ILE A 282 11.96 -7.28 -11.42
C ILE A 282 12.37 -8.44 -10.52
N GLU A 283 11.61 -9.54 -10.52
CA GLU A 283 11.93 -10.72 -9.74
C GLU A 283 13.32 -11.26 -10.08
N ASP A 284 13.63 -11.34 -11.37
CA ASP A 284 14.93 -11.83 -11.85
C ASP A 284 16.09 -10.91 -11.44
N ARG A 285 15.88 -9.59 -11.47
CA ARG A 285 16.89 -8.63 -10.99
C ARG A 285 17.10 -8.68 -9.47
N ILE A 286 16.06 -8.97 -8.70
CA ILE A 286 16.19 -9.17 -7.25
C ILE A 286 17.07 -10.42 -6.99
N LYS A 287 16.83 -11.53 -7.69
CA LYS A 287 17.59 -12.79 -7.55
C LYS A 287 19.08 -12.65 -7.92
N ILE A 288 19.43 -11.76 -8.85
CA ILE A 288 20.82 -11.55 -9.26
C ILE A 288 21.61 -10.74 -8.20
N ARG A 289 20.93 -10.00 -7.34
CA ARG A 289 21.56 -9.13 -6.32
C ARG A 289 21.76 -9.80 -4.97
N HIS A 290 21.19 -10.95 -4.79
CA HIS A 290 21.33 -11.84 -3.62
C HIS A 290 22.04 -13.12 -3.99
#